data_3055eec4b2327d05fb0739b3aee29fba
#
_entry.id   3055eec4b2327d05fb0739b3aee29fba
#
_cell.length_a   1.000
_cell.length_b   1.000
_cell.length_c   1.000
_cell.angle_alpha   90.00
_cell.angle_beta   90.00
_cell.angle_gamma   90.00
#
_symmetry.space_group_name_H-M   'P 1'
#
loop_
_entity.id
_entity.type
_entity.pdbx_description
1 polymer ?
#
loop_
_entity_poly.entity_id
_entity_poly.type
_entity_poly.pdbx_seq_one_letter_code
_entity_poly.pdbx_strand_id
1 'polypeptide(L)'
;NGRPKFFPDYYVIPMGLDKDNDAQEAFNMIDYFKRNGVLVKELKEDTGNYKKGDLVIDMAQAKRGYANHILYKGSNESAWAAMYAELLVNFPDMKGFKAEPVFKDGLFAGKLGEVTTTRATRTSEIDPKAPYYVIANTSASAVQAVNKAISQGKSVYLTDDGYIVDRDTFASLLPNYAIYGEALYKVPNGPTLKPLKIYSPNYHYDWTGVDAPAHTSLVLEKLGFQIVDTPDEADVIVLENNRFDASIFGKKPTLVIGGEA
;
A
#
# COMPACT_ATOMS: atom_id res chain seq x y z
N ASN A 1 17.45 36.70 -4.87
CA ASN A 1 17.21 36.39 -3.47
C ASN A 1 17.39 34.89 -3.26
N GLY A 2 18.63 34.43 -3.05
CA GLY A 2 18.99 33.01 -2.93
C GLY A 2 18.52 32.28 -1.66
N ARG A 3 17.32 32.51 -1.20
CA ARG A 3 16.71 31.67 -0.16
C ARG A 3 16.17 30.40 -0.81
N PRO A 4 16.45 29.21 -0.26
CA PRO A 4 15.83 27.97 -0.70
C PRO A 4 14.30 28.11 -0.70
N LYS A 5 13.63 27.63 -1.74
CA LYS A 5 12.16 27.55 -1.73
C LYS A 5 11.77 26.60 -0.60
N PHE A 6 10.90 27.04 0.30
CA PHE A 6 10.41 26.23 1.41
C PHE A 6 9.51 25.10 0.92
N PHE A 7 8.69 25.36 -0.12
CA PHE A 7 7.84 24.37 -0.76
C PHE A 7 8.34 24.07 -2.18
N PRO A 8 8.19 22.84 -2.69
CA PRO A 8 8.32 22.60 -4.11
C PRO A 8 7.24 23.36 -4.90
N ASP A 9 7.40 23.48 -6.20
CA ASP A 9 6.37 24.04 -7.08
C ASP A 9 5.22 23.04 -7.30
N TYR A 10 5.56 21.75 -7.33
CA TYR A 10 4.61 20.65 -7.47
C TYR A 10 5.06 19.43 -6.65
N TYR A 11 4.09 18.59 -6.27
CA TYR A 11 4.34 17.18 -5.99
C TYR A 11 3.78 16.35 -7.13
N VAL A 12 4.57 15.42 -7.64
CA VAL A 12 4.13 14.43 -8.64
C VAL A 12 4.07 13.05 -7.99
N ILE A 13 2.94 12.40 -8.16
CA ILE A 13 2.69 11.04 -7.68
C ILE A 13 2.62 10.15 -8.92
N PRO A 14 3.67 9.35 -9.22
CA PRO A 14 3.70 8.46 -10.36
C PRO A 14 2.60 7.40 -10.24
N MET A 15 1.79 7.24 -11.28
CA MET A 15 0.70 6.25 -11.32
C MET A 15 1.09 4.96 -12.06
N GLY A 16 2.38 4.78 -12.36
CA GLY A 16 2.94 3.53 -12.85
C GLY A 16 3.12 2.53 -11.73
N LEU A 17 2.61 1.31 -11.93
CA LEU A 17 2.91 0.20 -11.04
C LEU A 17 4.35 -0.27 -11.27
N ASP A 18 5.10 -0.39 -10.22
CA ASP A 18 6.40 -1.08 -10.17
C ASP A 18 6.55 -1.77 -8.80
N LYS A 19 7.64 -2.49 -8.61
CA LYS A 19 7.90 -3.20 -7.35
C LYS A 19 8.07 -2.27 -6.13
N ASP A 20 8.35 -0.99 -6.36
CA ASP A 20 8.65 0.00 -5.31
C ASP A 20 7.59 1.12 -5.24
N ASN A 21 6.42 0.95 -5.89
CA ASN A 21 5.38 1.98 -5.94
C ASN A 21 3.97 1.39 -5.92
N ASP A 22 3.30 1.51 -4.78
CA ASP A 22 1.87 1.18 -4.68
C ASP A 22 1.02 2.36 -5.19
N ALA A 23 0.92 2.47 -6.52
CA ALA A 23 0.13 3.51 -7.15
C ALA A 23 -1.37 3.43 -6.79
N GLN A 24 -1.88 2.26 -6.38
CA GLN A 24 -3.27 2.14 -5.92
C GLN A 24 -3.48 2.82 -4.58
N GLU A 25 -2.54 2.71 -3.64
CA GLU A 25 -2.61 3.44 -2.38
C GLU A 25 -2.51 4.96 -2.59
N ALA A 26 -1.68 5.41 -3.53
CA ALA A 26 -1.66 6.81 -3.94
C ALA A 26 -3.01 7.26 -4.48
N PHE A 27 -3.65 6.44 -5.30
CA PHE A 27 -4.98 6.71 -5.85
C PHE A 27 -6.05 6.75 -4.75
N ASN A 28 -6.01 5.85 -3.78
CA ASN A 28 -6.92 5.81 -2.64
C ASN A 28 -6.85 7.10 -1.78
N MET A 29 -5.71 7.81 -1.84
CA MET A 29 -5.53 9.10 -1.16
C MET A 29 -6.26 10.27 -1.84
N ILE A 30 -6.74 10.14 -3.08
CA ILE A 30 -7.39 11.26 -3.80
C ILE A 30 -8.60 11.79 -3.03
N ASP A 31 -9.45 10.91 -2.54
CA ASP A 31 -10.63 11.30 -1.76
C ASP A 31 -10.25 11.95 -0.42
N TYR A 32 -9.17 11.48 0.19
CA TYR A 32 -8.62 12.09 1.39
C TYR A 32 -8.14 13.51 1.11
N PHE A 33 -7.38 13.74 0.04
CA PHE A 33 -6.94 15.08 -0.38
C PHE A 33 -8.13 16.01 -0.66
N LYS A 34 -9.10 15.53 -1.43
CA LYS A 34 -10.30 16.31 -1.78
C LYS A 34 -11.09 16.73 -0.54
N ARG A 35 -11.32 15.81 0.40
CA ARG A 35 -12.03 16.11 1.66
C ARG A 35 -11.31 17.15 2.52
N ASN A 36 -9.99 17.25 2.42
CA ASN A 36 -9.17 18.23 3.12
C ASN A 36 -8.90 19.50 2.28
N GLY A 37 -9.54 19.62 1.12
CA GLY A 37 -9.47 20.79 0.26
C GLY A 37 -8.18 20.93 -0.54
N VAL A 38 -7.39 19.85 -0.65
CA VAL A 38 -6.22 19.79 -1.52
C VAL A 38 -6.67 19.50 -2.96
N LEU A 39 -6.25 20.34 -3.89
CA LEU A 39 -6.53 20.16 -5.31
C LEU A 39 -5.52 19.20 -5.92
N VAL A 40 -6.03 18.10 -6.45
CA VAL A 40 -5.25 17.09 -7.19
C VAL A 40 -5.65 17.15 -8.65
N LYS A 41 -4.69 17.16 -9.54
CA LYS A 41 -4.86 17.17 -11.00
C LYS A 41 -4.19 15.93 -11.60
N GLU A 42 -4.55 15.64 -12.83
CA GLU A 42 -3.96 14.57 -13.63
C GLU A 42 -3.17 15.16 -14.79
N LEU A 43 -1.97 14.65 -15.03
CA LEU A 43 -1.15 15.01 -16.17
C LEU A 43 -1.77 14.44 -17.46
N LYS A 44 -2.08 15.30 -18.41
CA LYS A 44 -2.81 14.92 -19.64
C LYS A 44 -1.90 14.54 -20.81
N GLU A 45 -0.61 14.82 -20.71
CA GLU A 45 0.40 14.44 -21.69
C GLU A 45 1.75 14.17 -21.03
N ASP A 46 2.61 13.38 -21.65
CA ASP A 46 3.98 13.14 -21.18
C ASP A 46 4.75 14.44 -21.10
N THR A 47 5.47 14.66 -19.98
CA THR A 47 6.24 15.90 -19.74
C THR A 47 7.55 15.56 -19.03
N GLY A 48 8.65 15.58 -19.74
CA GLY A 48 9.95 15.15 -19.23
C GLY A 48 9.92 13.68 -18.83
N ASN A 49 10.24 13.41 -17.57
CA ASN A 49 10.21 12.03 -17.02
C ASN A 49 8.81 11.60 -16.56
N TYR A 50 7.87 12.54 -16.48
CA TYR A 50 6.51 12.28 -15.97
C TYR A 50 5.59 11.83 -17.10
N LYS A 51 4.65 10.93 -16.76
CA LYS A 51 3.80 10.27 -17.73
C LYS A 51 2.36 10.77 -17.64
N LYS A 52 1.70 10.77 -18.78
CA LYS A 52 0.24 10.97 -18.82
C LYS A 52 -0.43 10.03 -17.80
N GLY A 53 -1.32 10.59 -17.00
CA GLY A 53 -2.02 9.88 -15.93
C GLY A 53 -1.35 9.99 -14.55
N ASP A 54 -0.12 10.54 -14.46
CA ASP A 54 0.47 10.85 -13.16
C ASP A 54 -0.36 11.92 -12.46
N LEU A 55 -0.47 11.82 -11.13
CA LEU A 55 -1.18 12.81 -10.33
C LEU A 55 -0.23 13.95 -9.98
N VAL A 56 -0.73 15.16 -10.08
CA VAL A 56 0.03 16.37 -9.79
C VAL A 56 -0.71 17.23 -8.78
N ILE A 57 -0.02 17.62 -7.74
CA ILE A 57 -0.47 18.59 -6.75
C ILE A 57 0.31 19.86 -6.98
N ASP A 58 -0.36 20.86 -7.57
CA ASP A 58 0.20 22.19 -7.76
C ASP A 58 0.23 22.89 -6.40
N MET A 59 1.42 23.32 -6.00
CA MET A 59 1.62 23.96 -4.70
C MET A 59 1.21 25.45 -4.69
N ALA A 60 0.82 26.02 -5.84
CA ALA A 60 0.17 27.33 -5.93
C ALA A 60 -1.32 27.25 -5.54
N GLN A 61 -1.61 26.64 -4.39
CA GLN A 61 -2.97 26.47 -3.86
C GLN A 61 -3.08 26.83 -2.38
N ALA A 62 -4.31 27.08 -1.90
CA ALA A 62 -4.57 27.50 -0.52
C ALA A 62 -4.10 26.43 0.51
N LYS A 63 -4.24 25.17 0.20
CA LYS A 63 -3.90 24.04 1.08
C LYS A 63 -2.48 23.50 0.90
N ARG A 64 -1.58 24.29 0.29
CA ARG A 64 -0.18 23.87 0.06
C ARG A 64 0.55 23.39 1.33
N GLY A 65 0.33 24.07 2.47
CA GLY A 65 0.97 23.67 3.74
C GLY A 65 0.53 22.29 4.19
N TYR A 66 -0.77 21.99 4.06
CA TYR A 66 -1.31 20.66 4.38
C TYR A 66 -0.80 19.59 3.41
N ALA A 67 -0.80 19.88 2.10
CA ALA A 67 -0.27 18.96 1.09
C ALA A 67 1.22 18.64 1.33
N ASN A 68 2.01 19.67 1.65
CA ASN A 68 3.44 19.47 1.99
C ASN A 68 3.61 18.62 3.24
N HIS A 69 2.83 18.87 4.29
CA HIS A 69 2.91 18.10 5.54
C HIS A 69 2.71 16.59 5.33
N ILE A 70 1.81 16.22 4.43
CA ILE A 70 1.47 14.82 4.14
C ILE A 70 2.51 14.16 3.21
N LEU A 71 3.04 14.90 2.24
CA LEU A 71 3.87 14.37 1.15
C LEU A 71 5.37 14.56 1.38
N TYR A 72 5.74 15.40 2.34
CA TYR A 72 7.13 15.64 2.69
C TYR A 72 7.75 14.42 3.36
N LYS A 73 8.93 14.01 2.92
CA LYS A 73 9.65 12.86 3.48
C LYS A 73 10.09 13.01 4.94
N GLY A 74 9.96 14.21 5.48
CA GLY A 74 10.44 14.50 6.81
C GLY A 74 11.93 14.84 6.84
N SER A 75 12.40 15.18 8.03
CA SER A 75 13.80 15.37 8.35
C SER A 75 14.19 14.44 9.51
N ASN A 76 15.46 14.14 9.60
CA ASN A 76 15.96 13.35 10.73
C ASN A 76 16.08 14.23 11.97
N GLU A 77 15.10 14.13 12.86
CA GLU A 77 15.02 14.85 14.13
C GLU A 77 15.49 14.00 15.32
N SER A 78 16.24 12.93 15.08
CA SER A 78 16.64 11.95 16.10
C SER A 78 17.49 12.54 17.24
N ALA A 79 18.11 13.69 17.04
CA ALA A 79 18.89 14.41 18.07
C ALA A 79 18.04 15.36 18.93
N TRP A 80 16.75 15.49 18.63
CA TRP A 80 15.86 16.42 19.32
C TRP A 80 15.12 15.74 20.48
N ALA A 81 14.73 16.55 21.49
CA ALA A 81 13.96 16.01 22.62
C ALA A 81 12.60 15.48 22.15
N ALA A 82 12.38 14.19 22.32
CA ALA A 82 11.23 13.46 21.75
C ALA A 82 9.85 14.07 22.09
N MET A 83 9.73 14.73 23.28
CA MET A 83 8.45 15.33 23.71
C MET A 83 8.02 16.55 22.86
N TYR A 84 8.92 17.12 22.07
CA TYR A 84 8.65 18.26 21.19
C TYR A 84 8.76 17.89 19.70
N ALA A 85 9.00 16.61 19.38
CA ALA A 85 9.07 16.17 18.01
C ALA A 85 7.68 16.27 17.36
N GLU A 86 7.57 16.96 16.23
CA GLU A 86 6.37 16.91 15.42
C GLU A 86 6.17 15.53 14.83
N LEU A 87 4.95 15.04 14.90
CA LEU A 87 4.54 13.86 14.12
C LEU A 87 4.45 14.26 12.66
N LEU A 88 5.48 13.94 11.90
CA LEU A 88 5.44 14.05 10.43
C LEU A 88 4.68 12.86 9.89
N VAL A 89 3.56 13.12 9.28
CA VAL A 89 2.75 12.09 8.61
C VAL A 89 3.26 11.96 7.17
N ASN A 90 4.30 11.18 7.00
CA ASN A 90 4.82 10.84 5.67
C ASN A 90 3.99 9.72 5.05
N PHE A 91 2.88 10.05 4.41
CA PHE A 91 2.02 9.04 3.79
C PHE A 91 2.68 8.27 2.64
N PRO A 92 3.54 8.87 1.80
CA PRO A 92 4.27 8.08 0.82
C PRO A 92 5.00 6.87 1.42
N ASP A 93 5.79 7.07 2.46
CA ASP A 93 6.53 5.97 3.10
C ASP A 93 5.60 5.03 3.90
N MET A 94 4.59 5.59 4.59
CA MET A 94 3.63 4.80 5.35
C MET A 94 2.76 3.88 4.50
N LYS A 95 2.48 4.29 3.25
CA LYS A 95 1.57 3.59 2.33
C LYS A 95 2.25 2.97 1.11
N GLY A 96 3.56 3.13 1.00
CA GLY A 96 4.36 2.50 -0.05
C GLY A 96 4.23 3.11 -1.44
N PHE A 97 3.82 4.38 -1.56
CA PHE A 97 3.78 5.07 -2.85
C PHE A 97 4.82 6.18 -2.96
N LYS A 98 5.15 6.58 -4.20
CA LYS A 98 6.11 7.65 -4.47
C LYS A 98 5.41 9.01 -4.55
N ALA A 99 6.03 10.04 -3.96
CA ALA A 99 5.67 11.43 -4.17
C ALA A 99 6.95 12.24 -4.40
N GLU A 100 7.12 12.81 -5.58
CA GLU A 100 8.33 13.49 -6.00
C GLU A 100 8.16 15.01 -5.89
N PRO A 101 8.97 15.72 -5.09
CA PRO A 101 8.96 17.17 -5.06
C PRO A 101 9.63 17.74 -6.33
N VAL A 102 8.96 18.67 -7.01
CA VAL A 102 9.43 19.30 -8.24
C VAL A 102 9.64 20.79 -8.00
N PHE A 103 10.87 21.27 -8.17
CA PHE A 103 11.28 22.65 -7.99
C PHE A 103 11.50 23.35 -9.35
N LYS A 104 10.47 23.30 -10.21
CA LYS A 104 10.47 23.91 -11.53
C LYS A 104 9.12 24.52 -11.81
N ASP A 105 9.02 25.82 -11.58
CA ASP A 105 7.81 26.58 -11.85
C ASP A 105 7.39 26.48 -13.34
N GLY A 106 6.08 26.40 -13.56
CA GLY A 106 5.49 26.33 -14.89
C GLY A 106 5.73 25.04 -15.67
N LEU A 107 6.38 24.02 -15.09
CA LEU A 107 6.68 22.76 -15.80
C LEU A 107 5.44 22.11 -16.40
N PHE A 108 4.30 22.18 -15.70
CA PHE A 108 3.05 21.56 -16.12
C PHE A 108 2.00 22.56 -16.59
N ALA A 109 2.39 23.79 -16.92
CA ALA A 109 1.46 24.84 -17.39
C ALA A 109 0.69 24.36 -18.64
N GLY A 110 -0.65 24.42 -18.57
CA GLY A 110 -1.54 23.99 -19.66
C GLY A 110 -1.67 22.48 -19.86
N LYS A 111 -1.01 21.66 -19.03
CA LYS A 111 -0.95 20.20 -19.20
C LYS A 111 -1.73 19.41 -18.13
N LEU A 112 -2.30 20.11 -17.17
CA LEU A 112 -3.06 19.53 -16.07
C LEU A 112 -4.56 19.57 -16.35
N GLY A 113 -5.26 18.51 -15.98
CA GLY A 113 -6.72 18.44 -16.07
C GLY A 113 -7.32 17.74 -14.85
N GLU A 114 -8.63 17.59 -14.86
CA GLU A 114 -9.33 16.85 -13.80
C GLU A 114 -8.89 15.39 -13.78
N VAL A 115 -8.88 14.78 -12.58
CA VAL A 115 -8.63 13.35 -12.43
C VAL A 115 -9.81 12.58 -13.01
N THR A 116 -9.54 11.84 -14.08
CA THR A 116 -10.56 11.05 -14.80
C THR A 116 -10.40 9.55 -14.58
N THR A 117 -9.26 9.12 -14.04
CA THR A 117 -8.99 7.72 -13.70
C THR A 117 -9.80 7.30 -12.49
N THR A 118 -10.24 6.04 -12.45
CA THR A 118 -11.00 5.46 -11.34
C THR A 118 -10.16 4.52 -10.48
N ARG A 119 -8.94 4.19 -10.93
CA ARG A 119 -7.95 3.36 -10.25
C ARG A 119 -6.58 3.56 -10.86
N ALA A 120 -5.53 3.01 -10.24
CA ALA A 120 -4.21 2.94 -10.88
C ALA A 120 -4.32 2.18 -12.21
N THR A 121 -3.92 2.82 -13.31
CA THR A 121 -4.28 2.37 -14.66
C THR A 121 -3.16 1.73 -15.43
N ARG A 122 -1.92 1.95 -15.03
CA ARG A 122 -0.76 1.34 -15.68
C ARG A 122 -0.47 0.00 -15.01
N THR A 123 -1.00 -1.05 -15.59
CA THR A 123 -0.79 -2.44 -15.16
C THR A 123 0.42 -3.04 -15.87
N SER A 124 0.93 -4.14 -15.34
CA SER A 124 1.94 -4.93 -16.02
C SER A 124 1.43 -5.44 -17.36
N GLU A 125 2.27 -5.37 -18.39
CA GLU A 125 2.01 -6.01 -19.68
C GLU A 125 2.16 -7.52 -19.57
N ILE A 126 1.31 -8.27 -20.30
CA ILE A 126 1.40 -9.73 -20.32
C ILE A 126 2.22 -10.15 -21.53
N ASP A 127 3.37 -10.77 -21.29
CA ASP A 127 4.11 -11.48 -22.34
C ASP A 127 3.46 -12.85 -22.59
N PRO A 128 2.93 -13.10 -23.82
CA PRO A 128 2.27 -14.36 -24.15
C PRO A 128 3.22 -15.57 -24.10
N LYS A 129 4.53 -15.35 -24.08
CA LYS A 129 5.56 -16.40 -24.03
C LYS A 129 5.92 -16.79 -22.59
N ALA A 130 5.64 -15.94 -21.61
CA ALA A 130 5.96 -16.22 -20.21
C ALA A 130 4.92 -17.17 -19.61
N PRO A 131 5.33 -18.35 -19.13
CA PRO A 131 4.39 -19.29 -18.50
C PRO A 131 3.96 -18.89 -17.10
N TYR A 132 4.76 -18.07 -16.40
CA TYR A 132 4.54 -17.64 -15.03
C TYR A 132 4.84 -16.15 -14.83
N TYR A 133 4.36 -15.62 -13.73
CA TYR A 133 4.63 -14.24 -13.26
C TYR A 133 4.98 -14.21 -11.79
N VAL A 134 5.97 -13.40 -11.44
CA VAL A 134 6.31 -13.05 -10.05
C VAL A 134 5.55 -11.79 -9.70
N ILE A 135 4.57 -11.88 -8.81
CA ILE A 135 3.86 -10.73 -8.25
C ILE A 135 4.67 -10.20 -7.07
N ALA A 136 5.14 -8.98 -7.15
CA ALA A 136 5.90 -8.35 -6.07
C ALA A 136 5.05 -8.25 -4.79
N ASN A 137 5.62 -8.64 -3.65
CA ASN A 137 4.96 -8.54 -2.33
C ASN A 137 5.18 -7.16 -1.71
N THR A 138 4.73 -6.11 -2.39
CA THR A 138 4.98 -4.71 -2.00
C THR A 138 3.70 -3.89 -1.82
N SER A 139 2.53 -4.51 -1.99
CA SER A 139 1.26 -3.80 -1.88
C SER A 139 0.15 -4.64 -1.26
N ALA A 140 -0.82 -3.97 -0.63
CA ALA A 140 -2.04 -4.62 -0.15
C ALA A 140 -2.80 -5.30 -1.30
N SER A 141 -2.81 -4.69 -2.49
CA SER A 141 -3.43 -5.26 -3.70
C SER A 141 -2.79 -6.60 -4.10
N ALA A 142 -1.48 -6.75 -3.94
CA ALA A 142 -0.78 -8.00 -4.22
C ALA A 142 -1.24 -9.12 -3.29
N VAL A 143 -1.31 -8.85 -1.98
CA VAL A 143 -1.78 -9.83 -0.98
C VAL A 143 -3.25 -10.22 -1.24
N GLN A 144 -4.12 -9.24 -1.52
CA GLN A 144 -5.52 -9.48 -1.87
C GLN A 144 -5.66 -10.35 -3.12
N ALA A 145 -4.90 -10.04 -4.17
CA ALA A 145 -4.90 -10.81 -5.42
C ALA A 145 -4.46 -12.26 -5.20
N VAL A 146 -3.39 -12.44 -4.43
CA VAL A 146 -2.84 -13.77 -4.09
C VAL A 146 -3.84 -14.58 -3.26
N ASN A 147 -4.42 -14.01 -2.21
CA ASN A 147 -5.43 -14.69 -1.40
C ASN A 147 -6.68 -15.03 -2.23
N LYS A 148 -7.07 -14.18 -3.18
CA LYS A 148 -8.13 -14.48 -4.15
C LYS A 148 -7.78 -15.67 -5.02
N ALA A 149 -6.57 -15.73 -5.58
CA ALA A 149 -6.12 -16.86 -6.38
C ALA A 149 -6.13 -18.16 -5.56
N ILE A 150 -5.59 -18.14 -4.34
CA ILE A 150 -5.59 -19.28 -3.41
C ILE A 150 -7.02 -19.75 -3.12
N SER A 151 -7.95 -18.83 -2.82
CA SER A 151 -9.36 -19.17 -2.55
C SER A 151 -10.08 -19.81 -3.75
N GLN A 152 -9.59 -19.54 -4.96
CA GLN A 152 -10.07 -20.16 -6.21
C GLN A 152 -9.37 -21.49 -6.54
N GLY A 153 -8.53 -22.01 -5.66
CA GLY A 153 -7.79 -23.26 -5.85
C GLY A 153 -6.61 -23.15 -6.83
N LYS A 154 -6.14 -21.93 -7.12
CA LYS A 154 -4.98 -21.72 -7.98
C LYS A 154 -3.68 -22.00 -7.22
N SER A 155 -2.69 -22.52 -7.92
CA SER A 155 -1.35 -22.74 -7.35
C SER A 155 -0.62 -21.40 -7.26
N VAL A 156 -0.22 -21.05 -6.04
CA VAL A 156 0.60 -19.87 -5.75
C VAL A 156 1.84 -20.34 -5.01
N TYR A 157 3.02 -19.98 -5.50
CA TYR A 157 4.30 -20.32 -4.89
C TYR A 157 4.88 -19.09 -4.18
N LEU A 158 5.45 -19.28 -3.01
CA LEU A 158 6.15 -18.24 -2.26
C LEU A 158 7.65 -18.29 -2.57
N THR A 159 8.24 -17.13 -2.84
CA THR A 159 9.69 -16.94 -3.00
C THR A 159 10.14 -15.67 -2.30
N ASP A 160 11.44 -15.44 -2.21
CA ASP A 160 11.98 -14.20 -1.64
C ASP A 160 11.60 -12.96 -2.45
N ASP A 161 11.37 -13.12 -3.75
CA ASP A 161 10.99 -12.02 -4.66
C ASP A 161 9.49 -11.72 -4.67
N GLY A 162 8.66 -12.59 -4.08
CA GLY A 162 7.21 -12.44 -4.06
C GLY A 162 6.44 -13.73 -4.32
N TYR A 163 5.31 -13.61 -5.00
CA TYR A 163 4.39 -14.71 -5.26
C TYR A 163 4.40 -15.10 -6.73
N ILE A 164 4.60 -16.38 -7.03
CA ILE A 164 4.56 -16.87 -8.40
C ILE A 164 3.21 -17.52 -8.69
N VAL A 165 2.59 -17.10 -9.78
CA VAL A 165 1.36 -17.69 -10.36
C VAL A 165 1.57 -17.99 -11.82
N ASP A 166 0.76 -18.88 -12.39
CA ASP A 166 0.73 -19.08 -13.84
C ASP A 166 0.19 -17.84 -14.57
N ARG A 167 0.51 -17.71 -15.86
CA ARG A 167 0.13 -16.56 -16.69
C ARG A 167 -1.38 -16.32 -16.70
N ASP A 168 -2.18 -17.37 -16.83
CA ASP A 168 -3.62 -17.23 -16.96
C ASP A 168 -4.25 -16.77 -15.65
N THR A 169 -3.73 -17.25 -14.51
CA THR A 169 -4.07 -16.72 -13.18
C THR A 169 -3.69 -15.26 -13.07
N PHE A 170 -2.44 -14.87 -13.42
CA PHE A 170 -2.02 -13.48 -13.40
C PHE A 170 -2.94 -12.58 -14.24
N ALA A 171 -3.22 -12.99 -15.47
CA ALA A 171 -4.12 -12.28 -16.39
C ALA A 171 -5.51 -12.07 -15.78
N SER A 172 -6.05 -13.08 -15.10
CA SER A 172 -7.38 -13.03 -14.48
C SER A 172 -7.46 -12.07 -13.28
N LEU A 173 -6.33 -11.77 -12.64
CA LEU A 173 -6.25 -10.87 -11.49
C LEU A 173 -6.17 -9.38 -11.90
N LEU A 174 -5.51 -9.06 -13.02
CA LEU A 174 -5.28 -7.68 -13.47
C LEU A 174 -6.55 -6.82 -13.59
N PRO A 175 -7.72 -7.32 -14.02
CA PRO A 175 -8.92 -6.48 -14.09
C PRO A 175 -9.40 -5.95 -12.75
N ASN A 176 -9.06 -6.62 -11.62
CA ASN A 176 -9.58 -6.31 -10.30
C ASN A 176 -8.52 -5.77 -9.33
N TYR A 177 -7.25 -6.03 -9.58
CA TYR A 177 -6.16 -5.69 -8.68
C TYR A 177 -5.08 -4.89 -9.40
N ALA A 178 -4.63 -3.82 -8.78
CA ALA A 178 -3.48 -3.04 -9.25
C ALA A 178 -2.20 -3.74 -8.75
N ILE A 179 -1.71 -4.71 -9.51
CA ILE A 179 -0.54 -5.51 -9.16
C ILE A 179 0.56 -5.37 -10.20
N TYR A 180 1.80 -5.32 -9.73
CA TYR A 180 2.99 -5.41 -10.56
C TYR A 180 3.46 -6.86 -10.62
N GLY A 181 3.79 -7.35 -11.82
CA GLY A 181 4.30 -8.69 -12.02
C GLY A 181 5.37 -8.73 -13.10
N GLU A 182 6.43 -9.48 -12.85
CA GLU A 182 7.52 -9.74 -13.78
C GLU A 182 7.38 -11.11 -14.43
N ALA A 183 7.63 -11.18 -15.73
CA ALA A 183 7.56 -12.42 -16.49
C ALA A 183 8.64 -13.42 -16.01
N LEU A 184 8.24 -14.67 -15.77
CA LEU A 184 9.12 -15.75 -15.34
C LEU A 184 9.02 -16.92 -16.33
N TYR A 185 10.17 -17.32 -16.89
CA TYR A 185 10.26 -18.37 -17.91
C TYR A 185 10.71 -19.73 -17.34
N LYS A 186 10.84 -19.83 -16.03
CA LYS A 186 11.20 -21.05 -15.32
C LYS A 186 9.98 -21.65 -14.64
N VAL A 187 9.95 -22.96 -14.50
CA VAL A 187 9.00 -23.63 -13.61
C VAL A 187 9.30 -23.20 -12.17
N PRO A 188 8.30 -22.77 -11.38
CA PRO A 188 8.51 -22.39 -9.98
C PRO A 188 9.04 -23.60 -9.17
N ASN A 189 9.96 -23.30 -8.28
CA ASN A 189 10.46 -24.26 -7.31
C ASN A 189 10.31 -23.65 -5.92
N GLY A 190 9.40 -24.17 -5.13
CA GLY A 190 9.12 -23.67 -3.79
C GLY A 190 7.82 -24.25 -3.20
N PRO A 191 7.52 -23.94 -1.96
CA PRO A 191 6.28 -24.37 -1.34
C PRO A 191 5.08 -23.63 -1.97
N THR A 192 4.00 -24.36 -2.17
CA THR A 192 2.70 -23.74 -2.54
C THR A 192 2.01 -23.23 -1.29
N LEU A 193 1.44 -22.03 -1.41
CA LEU A 193 0.64 -21.44 -0.37
C LEU A 193 -0.73 -22.13 -0.27
N LYS A 194 -1.25 -22.18 0.95
CA LYS A 194 -2.59 -22.70 1.27
C LYS A 194 -3.42 -21.59 1.89
N PRO A 195 -4.77 -21.69 1.81
CA PRO A 195 -5.62 -20.79 2.58
C PRO A 195 -5.26 -20.89 4.07
N LEU A 196 -5.19 -19.74 4.75
CA LEU A 196 -4.93 -19.67 6.18
C LEU A 196 -6.17 -19.16 6.90
N LYS A 197 -6.50 -19.83 8.00
CA LYS A 197 -7.46 -19.38 9.00
C LYS A 197 -6.73 -18.67 10.12
N ILE A 198 -7.13 -17.45 10.42
CA ILE A 198 -6.46 -16.62 11.41
C ILE A 198 -7.41 -16.32 12.56
N TYR A 199 -6.95 -16.55 13.78
CA TYR A 199 -7.59 -16.05 14.98
C TYR A 199 -6.85 -14.78 15.43
N SER A 200 -7.60 -13.69 15.58
CA SER A 200 -7.11 -12.43 16.15
C SER A 200 -8.17 -11.95 17.16
N PRO A 201 -7.88 -11.99 18.46
CA PRO A 201 -8.87 -11.68 19.49
C PRO A 201 -9.29 -10.21 19.44
N ASN A 202 -10.51 -9.95 19.87
CA ASN A 202 -11.00 -8.59 20.04
C ASN A 202 -10.17 -7.86 21.09
N TYR A 203 -10.01 -6.57 20.89
CA TYR A 203 -9.31 -5.67 21.79
C TYR A 203 -10.29 -4.96 22.72
N HIS A 204 -10.04 -5.05 24.04
CA HIS A 204 -10.83 -4.35 25.02
C HIS A 204 -10.18 -3.02 25.41
N TYR A 205 -10.90 -1.90 25.20
CA TYR A 205 -10.46 -0.58 25.62
C TYR A 205 -10.86 -0.32 27.06
N ASP A 206 -9.90 -0.35 27.99
CA ASP A 206 -10.15 -0.23 29.44
C ASP A 206 -10.88 1.05 29.87
N TRP A 207 -10.65 2.14 29.16
CA TRP A 207 -11.26 3.43 29.54
C TRP A 207 -12.60 3.72 28.84
N THR A 208 -12.98 2.94 27.87
CA THR A 208 -14.30 3.07 27.24
C THR A 208 -15.26 1.98 27.63
N GLY A 209 -14.79 0.87 28.22
CA GLY A 209 -15.58 -0.31 28.52
C GLY A 209 -16.16 -0.99 27.28
N VAL A 210 -15.65 -0.68 26.08
CA VAL A 210 -16.17 -1.19 24.83
C VAL A 210 -15.17 -2.16 24.21
N ASP A 211 -15.63 -3.37 23.91
CA ASP A 211 -14.90 -4.30 23.08
C ASP A 211 -14.95 -3.83 21.62
N ALA A 212 -13.80 -3.66 21.02
CA ALA A 212 -13.67 -3.36 19.61
C ALA A 212 -13.00 -4.54 18.89
N PRO A 213 -13.35 -4.82 17.63
CA PRO A 213 -12.57 -5.74 16.82
C PRO A 213 -11.12 -5.27 16.80
N ALA A 214 -10.19 -6.20 16.91
CA ALA A 214 -8.78 -5.88 16.73
C ALA A 214 -8.60 -5.22 15.36
N HIS A 215 -7.86 -4.11 15.31
CA HIS A 215 -7.58 -3.43 14.04
C HIS A 215 -6.92 -4.39 13.05
N THR A 216 -6.06 -5.26 13.58
CA THR A 216 -5.37 -6.30 12.80
C THR A 216 -6.35 -7.28 12.16
N SER A 217 -7.41 -7.73 12.86
CA SER A 217 -8.39 -8.64 12.26
C SER A 217 -9.12 -8.01 11.08
N LEU A 218 -9.52 -6.75 11.19
CA LEU A 218 -10.16 -6.01 10.10
C LEU A 218 -9.24 -5.82 8.88
N VAL A 219 -7.95 -5.58 9.11
CA VAL A 219 -6.96 -5.47 8.03
C VAL A 219 -6.76 -6.81 7.35
N LEU A 220 -6.59 -7.88 8.12
CA LEU A 220 -6.40 -9.24 7.59
C LEU A 220 -7.62 -9.72 6.79
N GLU A 221 -8.82 -9.45 7.26
CA GLU A 221 -10.05 -9.74 6.53
C GLU A 221 -10.11 -8.98 5.19
N LYS A 222 -9.77 -7.69 5.17
CA LYS A 222 -9.66 -6.89 3.94
C LYS A 222 -8.58 -7.41 2.99
N LEU A 223 -7.52 -8.00 3.50
CA LEU A 223 -6.48 -8.65 2.71
C LEU A 223 -6.91 -10.03 2.17
N GLY A 224 -8.10 -10.51 2.54
CA GLY A 224 -8.70 -11.75 2.04
C GLY A 224 -8.35 -12.99 2.85
N PHE A 225 -7.85 -12.84 4.08
CA PHE A 225 -7.69 -13.95 5.01
C PHE A 225 -9.04 -14.33 5.65
N GLN A 226 -9.16 -15.60 6.01
CA GLN A 226 -10.33 -16.08 6.76
C GLN A 226 -10.09 -15.85 8.26
N ILE A 227 -10.90 -15.00 8.88
CA ILE A 227 -10.89 -14.81 10.34
C ILE A 227 -11.82 -15.84 10.96
N VAL A 228 -11.39 -16.45 12.07
CA VAL A 228 -12.15 -17.43 12.85
C VAL A 228 -12.34 -16.95 14.28
N ASP A 229 -13.38 -17.48 14.95
CA ASP A 229 -13.83 -17.02 16.26
C ASP A 229 -13.05 -17.62 17.43
N THR A 230 -12.38 -18.74 17.20
CA THR A 230 -11.66 -19.45 18.27
C THR A 230 -10.22 -19.81 17.86
N PRO A 231 -9.26 -19.84 18.80
CA PRO A 231 -7.88 -20.23 18.51
C PRO A 231 -7.76 -21.69 18.04
N ASP A 232 -8.69 -22.56 18.42
CA ASP A 232 -8.67 -23.97 18.05
C ASP A 232 -8.93 -24.18 16.55
N GLU A 233 -9.75 -23.32 15.93
CA GLU A 233 -10.07 -23.34 14.49
C GLU A 233 -8.98 -22.72 13.62
N ALA A 234 -8.06 -21.98 14.22
CA ALA A 234 -7.05 -21.23 13.50
C ALA A 234 -5.87 -22.11 13.05
N ASP A 235 -5.26 -21.72 11.95
CA ASP A 235 -3.94 -22.19 11.54
C ASP A 235 -2.82 -21.32 12.15
N VAL A 236 -3.11 -20.02 12.32
CA VAL A 236 -2.20 -19.00 12.89
C VAL A 236 -2.97 -18.09 13.83
N ILE A 237 -2.35 -17.73 14.94
CA ILE A 237 -2.84 -16.72 15.87
C ILE A 237 -2.09 -15.42 15.64
N VAL A 238 -2.81 -14.29 15.51
CA VAL A 238 -2.22 -12.96 15.41
C VAL A 238 -2.68 -12.13 16.58
N LEU A 239 -1.74 -11.72 17.42
CA LEU A 239 -1.97 -10.90 18.62
C LEU A 239 -1.43 -9.50 18.37
N GLU A 240 -2.22 -8.50 18.73
CA GLU A 240 -1.78 -7.11 18.78
C GLU A 240 -1.79 -6.61 20.23
N ASN A 241 -0.72 -5.90 20.60
CA ASN A 241 -0.50 -5.40 21.95
C ASN A 241 -0.33 -6.53 23.01
N ASN A 242 -0.19 -6.15 24.28
CA ASN A 242 0.03 -7.04 25.42
C ASN A 242 -1.26 -7.54 26.09
N ARG A 243 -2.43 -7.31 25.49
CA ARG A 243 -3.74 -7.61 26.08
C ARG A 243 -4.36 -8.85 25.46
N PHE A 244 -3.84 -9.99 25.84
CA PHE A 244 -4.34 -11.30 25.43
C PHE A 244 -4.21 -12.31 26.57
N ASP A 245 -5.01 -13.35 26.52
CA ASP A 245 -4.89 -14.45 27.46
C ASP A 245 -3.62 -15.26 27.15
N ALA A 246 -2.67 -15.29 28.08
CA ALA A 246 -1.41 -16.01 27.93
C ALA A 246 -1.59 -17.53 27.68
N SER A 247 -2.77 -18.09 28.02
CA SER A 247 -3.10 -19.48 27.75
C SER A 247 -3.17 -19.84 26.26
N ILE A 248 -3.21 -18.82 25.37
CA ILE A 248 -3.21 -19.00 23.92
C ILE A 248 -1.83 -19.43 23.39
N PHE A 249 -0.75 -19.04 24.06
CA PHE A 249 0.61 -19.35 23.62
C PHE A 249 0.88 -20.86 23.53
N GLY A 250 1.62 -21.23 22.52
CA GLY A 250 2.07 -22.60 22.28
C GLY A 250 1.02 -23.55 21.69
N LYS A 251 -0.24 -23.08 21.51
CA LYS A 251 -1.27 -23.89 20.86
C LYS A 251 -1.15 -23.92 19.35
N LYS A 252 -0.80 -22.80 18.75
CA LYS A 252 -0.65 -22.62 17.30
C LYS A 252 0.55 -21.70 17.00
N PRO A 253 1.08 -21.68 15.77
CA PRO A 253 1.99 -20.63 15.34
C PRO A 253 1.41 -19.26 15.66
N THR A 254 2.18 -18.42 16.33
CA THR A 254 1.68 -17.12 16.83
C THR A 254 2.58 -15.99 16.33
N LEU A 255 1.96 -14.99 15.71
CA LEU A 255 2.58 -13.71 15.36
C LEU A 255 2.13 -12.64 16.36
N VAL A 256 3.06 -11.94 16.96
CA VAL A 256 2.79 -10.84 17.89
C VAL A 256 3.22 -9.52 17.25
N ILE A 257 2.31 -8.53 17.24
CA ILE A 257 2.53 -7.23 16.62
C ILE A 257 2.33 -6.15 17.68
N GLY A 258 3.35 -5.32 17.91
CA GLY A 258 3.25 -4.18 18.82
C GLY A 258 4.55 -3.92 19.59
N GLY A 259 4.69 -2.69 20.10
CA GLY A 259 5.91 -2.21 20.77
C GLY A 259 6.07 -2.68 22.22
N GLU A 260 5.05 -3.28 22.82
CA GLU A 260 5.05 -3.77 24.21
C GLU A 260 4.71 -5.29 24.28
N ALA A 261 4.87 -5.96 23.17
CA ALA A 261 4.59 -7.38 23.06
C ALA A 261 5.82 -8.24 23.37
#